data_28b5b3301465fc1a49094be7354c3812
#
_entry.id   28b5b3301465fc1a49094be7354c3812
#
_cell.length_a   1.000
_cell.length_b   1.000
_cell.length_c   1.000
_cell.angle_alpha   90.00
_cell.angle_beta   90.00
_cell.angle_gamma   90.00
#
_symmetry.space_group_name_H-M   'P 1'
#
loop_
_entity.id
_entity.type
_entity.pdbx_description
1 polymer ?
#
loop_
_entity_poly.entity_id
_entity_poly.type
_entity_poly.pdbx_seq_one_letter_code
_entity_poly.pdbx_strand_id
1 'polypeptide(L)'
;MKRLVFSIIILVLATVCNAQKPVNVSGEYRYVVPENVSRTDARNIAIERARNEAMAKEFGTVVSQTNTNTTKVVDGKVETGFLSIGGTESKGLWLSDIKEPEVKTFYENDVMVVEAKVWGKAREIKNADTELEITLLCNGAENERFKDKDKFSVDFKTASKGYVAIFLRDDNIDDPIYCLLPYENENGEARAVKNGTKYNFLSMRDPIYPFREETILVTDKIVEYNSIIIIFSKNQFNLPLSEQGEFVPEISAEKFNKWLRKNRINDETMQVIEKTVEIRKK
;
A
#
# COMPACT_ATOMS: atom_id res chain seq x y z
N MET A 1 -36.85 -37.76 -11.59
CA MET A 1 -35.55 -37.19 -12.00
C MET A 1 -35.53 -35.66 -12.12
N LYS A 2 -36.46 -34.99 -12.83
CA LYS A 2 -36.45 -33.53 -12.98
C LYS A 2 -36.57 -32.75 -11.64
N ARG A 3 -37.30 -33.23 -10.64
CA ARG A 3 -37.43 -32.56 -9.32
C ARG A 3 -36.15 -32.67 -8.46
N LEU A 4 -35.40 -33.78 -8.60
CA LEU A 4 -34.14 -33.99 -7.86
C LEU A 4 -33.03 -33.07 -8.41
N VAL A 5 -32.97 -32.86 -9.73
CA VAL A 5 -32.00 -31.96 -10.39
C VAL A 5 -32.26 -30.49 -10.00
N PHE A 6 -33.53 -30.09 -9.86
CA PHE A 6 -33.90 -28.75 -9.45
C PHE A 6 -33.52 -28.46 -7.98
N SER A 7 -33.65 -29.44 -7.09
CA SER A 7 -33.21 -29.30 -5.69
C SER A 7 -31.70 -29.24 -5.54
N ILE A 8 -30.93 -29.94 -6.36
CA ILE A 8 -29.46 -29.89 -6.36
C ILE A 8 -28.96 -28.51 -6.87
N ILE A 9 -29.63 -27.97 -7.88
CA ILE A 9 -29.26 -26.60 -8.42
C ILE A 9 -29.52 -25.53 -7.37
N ILE A 10 -30.60 -25.59 -6.59
CA ILE A 10 -30.88 -24.64 -5.51
C ILE A 10 -29.88 -24.78 -4.37
N LEU A 11 -29.41 -25.98 -4.05
CA LEU A 11 -28.43 -26.24 -2.99
C LEU A 11 -27.04 -25.71 -3.37
N VAL A 12 -26.64 -25.75 -4.66
CA VAL A 12 -25.37 -25.21 -5.17
C VAL A 12 -25.36 -23.69 -5.20
N LEU A 13 -26.51 -23.03 -5.39
CA LEU A 13 -26.63 -21.57 -5.36
C LEU A 13 -26.59 -20.97 -3.94
N ALA A 14 -26.75 -21.79 -2.89
CA ALA A 14 -26.72 -21.34 -1.49
C ALA A 14 -25.29 -21.24 -0.88
N THR A 15 -24.24 -21.64 -1.60
CA THR A 15 -22.86 -21.64 -1.11
C THR A 15 -22.07 -20.38 -1.47
N VAL A 16 -22.71 -19.31 -1.92
CA VAL A 16 -21.99 -18.10 -2.34
C VAL A 16 -22.41 -16.91 -1.51
N CYS A 17 -21.43 -16.29 -0.95
CA CYS A 17 -21.34 -15.00 -0.25
C CYS A 17 -21.26 -15.08 1.27
N ASN A 18 -20.12 -15.50 1.77
CA ASN A 18 -19.56 -14.96 3.00
C ASN A 18 -18.87 -13.58 2.71
N ALA A 19 -19.53 -12.71 1.98
CA ALA A 19 -19.10 -11.31 1.93
C ALA A 19 -19.33 -10.74 3.33
N GLN A 20 -18.26 -10.33 4.00
CA GLN A 20 -18.38 -9.67 5.30
C GLN A 20 -19.33 -8.47 5.18
N LYS A 21 -20.37 -8.47 6.02
CA LYS A 21 -21.31 -7.35 6.04
C LYS A 21 -20.57 -6.11 6.57
N PRO A 22 -20.65 -4.98 5.85
CA PRO A 22 -20.11 -3.73 6.37
C PRO A 22 -20.76 -3.38 7.72
N VAL A 23 -19.96 -2.90 8.65
CA VAL A 23 -20.41 -2.38 9.95
C VAL A 23 -20.33 -0.86 9.97
N ASN A 24 -21.17 -0.24 10.77
CA ASN A 24 -21.11 1.20 10.99
C ASN A 24 -20.04 1.50 12.03
N VAL A 25 -19.16 2.41 11.71
CA VAL A 25 -18.05 2.83 12.57
C VAL A 25 -18.07 4.34 12.76
N SER A 26 -17.56 4.80 13.90
CA SER A 26 -17.37 6.22 14.17
C SER A 26 -16.07 6.45 14.93
N GLY A 27 -15.41 7.56 14.64
CA GLY A 27 -14.17 7.95 15.27
C GLY A 27 -14.05 9.45 15.39
N GLU A 28 -13.15 9.87 16.27
CA GLU A 28 -12.78 11.26 16.42
C GLU A 28 -11.28 11.37 16.59
N TYR A 29 -10.71 12.45 16.07
CA TYR A 29 -9.29 12.72 16.19
C TYR A 29 -9.05 14.20 16.43
N ARG A 30 -8.10 14.51 17.30
CA ARG A 30 -7.63 15.86 17.57
C ARG A 30 -6.22 16.01 17.06
N TYR A 31 -6.06 16.86 16.05
CA TYR A 31 -4.79 17.12 15.38
C TYR A 31 -4.24 18.48 15.82
N VAL A 32 -3.08 18.45 16.45
CA VAL A 32 -2.28 19.65 16.74
C VAL A 32 -1.46 19.93 15.48
N VAL A 33 -1.70 21.07 14.84
CA VAL A 33 -1.20 21.36 13.50
C VAL A 33 0.19 21.98 13.55
N PRO A 34 1.21 21.39 12.91
CA PRO A 34 2.52 22.02 12.76
C PRO A 34 2.44 23.31 11.95
N GLU A 35 3.38 24.23 12.14
CA GLU A 35 3.40 25.55 11.46
C GLU A 35 3.50 25.47 9.93
N ASN A 36 4.09 24.38 9.41
CA ASN A 36 4.30 24.19 7.97
C ASN A 36 3.13 23.51 7.25
N VAL A 37 2.03 23.20 7.95
CA VAL A 37 0.87 22.50 7.39
C VAL A 37 -0.24 23.49 7.05
N SER A 38 -0.75 23.44 5.83
CA SER A 38 -1.86 24.30 5.44
C SER A 38 -3.15 23.94 6.20
N ARG A 39 -4.07 24.90 6.34
CA ARG A 39 -5.36 24.66 6.99
C ARG A 39 -6.18 23.58 6.31
N THR A 40 -6.11 23.50 4.98
CA THR A 40 -6.81 22.49 4.17
C THR A 40 -6.23 21.11 4.44
N ASP A 41 -4.91 20.98 4.44
CA ASP A 41 -4.22 19.72 4.68
C ASP A 41 -4.43 19.24 6.11
N ALA A 42 -4.36 20.17 7.10
CA ALA A 42 -4.65 19.87 8.49
C ALA A 42 -6.06 19.28 8.68
N ARG A 43 -7.05 19.82 7.96
CA ARG A 43 -8.42 19.29 7.96
C ARG A 43 -8.49 17.88 7.39
N ASN A 44 -7.87 17.64 6.24
CA ASN A 44 -7.83 16.34 5.58
C ASN A 44 -7.11 15.30 6.45
N ILE A 45 -5.97 15.66 7.01
CA ILE A 45 -5.20 14.81 7.93
C ILE A 45 -6.04 14.42 9.15
N ALA A 46 -6.75 15.38 9.77
CA ALA A 46 -7.59 15.10 10.92
C ALA A 46 -8.73 14.12 10.60
N ILE A 47 -9.36 14.28 9.42
CA ILE A 47 -10.43 13.37 8.95
C ILE A 47 -9.88 11.96 8.72
N GLU A 48 -8.76 11.82 8.01
CA GLU A 48 -8.17 10.50 7.74
C GLU A 48 -7.70 9.80 9.03
N ARG A 49 -7.14 10.54 9.98
CA ARG A 49 -6.77 9.98 11.28
C ARG A 49 -8.00 9.54 12.09
N ALA A 50 -9.08 10.31 12.06
CA ALA A 50 -10.34 9.93 12.70
C ALA A 50 -10.94 8.65 12.08
N ARG A 51 -10.84 8.47 10.77
CA ARG A 51 -11.24 7.22 10.07
C ARG A 51 -10.37 6.03 10.50
N ASN A 52 -9.06 6.22 10.59
CA ASN A 52 -8.14 5.18 11.04
C ASN A 52 -8.40 4.78 12.49
N GLU A 53 -8.64 5.73 13.38
CA GLU A 53 -9.04 5.49 14.77
C GLU A 53 -10.34 4.68 14.85
N ALA A 54 -11.36 5.05 14.05
CA ALA A 54 -12.62 4.33 13.99
C ALA A 54 -12.42 2.86 13.57
N MET A 55 -11.61 2.63 12.54
CA MET A 55 -11.31 1.28 12.04
C MET A 55 -10.45 0.49 13.02
N ALA A 56 -9.44 1.12 13.63
CA ALA A 56 -8.58 0.48 14.62
C ALA A 56 -9.38 0.04 15.87
N LYS A 57 -10.32 0.86 16.29
CA LYS A 57 -11.21 0.57 17.44
C LYS A 57 -12.12 -0.62 17.17
N GLU A 58 -12.67 -0.75 15.96
CA GLU A 58 -13.61 -1.80 15.59
C GLU A 58 -12.92 -3.12 15.24
N PHE A 59 -11.85 -3.06 14.42
CA PHE A 59 -11.23 -4.25 13.85
C PHE A 59 -9.85 -4.58 14.45
N GLY A 60 -9.32 -3.71 15.29
CA GLY A 60 -7.96 -3.81 15.81
C GLY A 60 -6.90 -3.34 14.82
N THR A 61 -5.66 -3.43 15.25
CA THR A 61 -4.48 -3.05 14.46
C THR A 61 -3.60 -4.26 14.19
N VAL A 62 -2.95 -4.29 13.03
CA VAL A 62 -1.82 -5.19 12.75
C VAL A 62 -0.55 -4.38 12.98
N VAL A 63 0.30 -4.85 13.87
CA VAL A 63 1.67 -4.39 13.89
C VAL A 63 2.37 -5.14 12.77
N SER A 64 2.66 -4.45 11.67
CA SER A 64 3.55 -5.00 10.64
C SER A 64 4.86 -5.38 11.32
N GLN A 65 5.29 -6.64 11.20
CA GLN A 65 6.55 -7.11 11.79
C GLN A 65 7.80 -6.56 11.06
N THR A 66 7.63 -5.69 10.09
CA THR A 66 8.71 -4.83 9.61
C THR A 66 8.92 -3.74 10.65
N ASN A 67 9.72 -4.07 11.67
CA ASN A 67 10.28 -3.13 12.64
C ASN A 67 11.13 -2.09 11.93
N THR A 68 10.51 -1.09 11.36
CA THR A 68 11.15 0.17 11.09
C THR A 68 10.21 1.27 11.59
N ASN A 69 10.29 1.51 12.90
CA ASN A 69 9.95 2.82 13.44
C ASN A 69 10.91 3.82 12.80
N THR A 70 10.61 4.24 11.59
CA THR A 70 11.31 5.35 10.96
C THR A 70 10.72 6.62 11.57
N THR A 71 11.12 6.89 12.79
CA THR A 71 11.01 8.22 13.35
C THR A 71 12.10 9.02 12.65
N LYS A 72 11.78 9.69 11.55
CA LYS A 72 12.69 10.65 10.95
C LYS A 72 12.84 11.84 11.88
N VAL A 73 14.03 12.03 12.35
CA VAL A 73 14.47 13.30 12.93
C VAL A 73 15.23 14.03 11.83
N VAL A 74 14.53 14.82 11.05
CA VAL A 74 15.16 15.76 10.12
C VAL A 74 15.22 17.11 10.85
N ASP A 75 16.44 17.62 11.08
CA ASP A 75 16.70 18.90 11.77
C ASP A 75 16.02 19.07 13.13
N GLY A 76 15.97 17.99 13.93
CA GLY A 76 15.37 18.03 15.27
C GLY A 76 13.84 18.08 15.30
N LYS A 77 13.17 17.93 14.17
CA LYS A 77 11.71 17.83 14.05
C LYS A 77 11.29 16.38 13.77
N VAL A 78 10.35 15.89 14.54
CA VAL A 78 9.71 14.58 14.32
C VAL A 78 8.67 14.78 13.21
N GLU A 79 9.03 14.49 11.97
CA GLU A 79 8.05 14.35 10.89
C GLU A 79 7.40 12.98 10.97
N THR A 80 6.19 12.96 11.49
CA THR A 80 5.33 11.77 11.40
C THR A 80 4.63 11.83 10.05
N GLY A 81 5.27 11.28 9.02
CA GLY A 81 4.63 11.08 7.72
C GLY A 81 3.45 10.12 7.87
N PHE A 82 2.23 10.64 7.87
CA PHE A 82 1.01 9.87 8.06
C PHE A 82 0.28 9.67 6.73
N LEU A 83 0.84 8.84 5.92
CA LEU A 83 0.15 7.92 5.03
C LEU A 83 1.05 6.68 4.91
N SER A 84 1.43 6.12 6.07
CA SER A 84 2.13 4.86 5.98
C SER A 84 1.11 3.82 5.52
N ILE A 85 1.27 3.35 4.30
CA ILE A 85 0.82 2.02 3.92
C ILE A 85 1.52 1.02 4.83
N GLY A 86 2.60 1.41 5.52
CA GLY A 86 3.42 0.66 6.45
C GLY A 86 3.58 1.31 7.81
N GLY A 87 2.52 1.50 8.51
CA GLY A 87 2.47 1.79 9.94
C GLY A 87 1.52 0.82 10.57
N THR A 88 1.04 1.06 11.76
CA THR A 88 -0.02 0.28 12.37
C THR A 88 -1.24 0.28 11.43
N GLU A 89 -1.34 -0.69 10.54
CA GLU A 89 -2.52 -0.82 9.68
C GLU A 89 -3.70 -1.24 10.54
N SER A 90 -4.77 -0.46 10.51
CA SER A 90 -6.05 -0.95 11.02
C SER A 90 -6.47 -2.14 10.14
N LYS A 91 -6.97 -3.21 10.76
CA LYS A 91 -7.57 -4.34 10.03
C LYS A 91 -8.89 -3.95 9.35
N GLY A 92 -9.15 -2.69 9.18
CA GLY A 92 -10.38 -2.14 8.61
C GLY A 92 -10.17 -1.44 7.29
N LEU A 93 -11.17 -1.53 6.42
CA LEU A 93 -11.28 -0.78 5.18
C LEU A 93 -12.48 0.14 5.24
N TRP A 94 -12.25 1.46 5.15
CA TRP A 94 -13.31 2.44 5.06
C TRP A 94 -13.97 2.39 3.68
N LEU A 95 -15.27 2.12 3.62
CA LEU A 95 -16.01 1.95 2.38
C LEU A 95 -16.70 3.24 1.93
N SER A 96 -17.40 3.90 2.85
CA SER A 96 -18.14 5.13 2.56
C SER A 96 -18.46 5.90 3.83
N ASP A 97 -18.64 7.20 3.71
CA ASP A 97 -19.19 8.02 4.77
C ASP A 97 -20.71 7.80 4.89
N ILE A 98 -21.24 7.78 6.11
CA ILE A 98 -22.69 7.75 6.39
C ILE A 98 -23.22 9.18 6.42
N LYS A 99 -22.42 10.11 6.92
CA LYS A 99 -22.66 11.55 6.89
C LYS A 99 -21.34 12.30 6.70
N GLU A 100 -21.41 13.56 6.33
CA GLU A 100 -20.24 14.42 6.20
C GLU A 100 -19.45 14.51 7.50
N PRO A 101 -18.09 14.51 7.44
CA PRO A 101 -17.25 14.73 8.60
C PRO A 101 -17.52 16.07 9.27
N GLU A 102 -17.66 16.06 10.58
CA GLU A 102 -17.72 17.27 11.37
C GLU A 102 -16.30 17.72 11.74
N VAL A 103 -15.91 18.92 11.32
CA VAL A 103 -14.55 19.43 11.57
C VAL A 103 -14.63 20.79 12.23
N LYS A 104 -13.95 20.91 13.38
CA LYS A 104 -13.77 22.16 14.14
C LYS A 104 -12.31 22.57 14.10
N THR A 105 -12.03 23.84 13.86
CA THR A 105 -10.70 24.43 13.91
C THR A 105 -10.70 25.55 14.94
N PHE A 106 -9.75 25.52 15.85
CA PHE A 106 -9.58 26.53 16.90
C PHE A 106 -8.10 26.66 17.27
N TYR A 107 -7.77 27.62 18.13
CA TYR A 107 -6.40 27.85 18.61
C TYR A 107 -6.33 27.60 20.10
N GLU A 108 -5.30 26.88 20.55
CA GLU A 108 -4.95 26.69 21.93
C GLU A 108 -3.47 27.05 22.12
N ASN A 109 -3.18 27.97 23.02
CA ASN A 109 -1.82 28.45 23.28
C ASN A 109 -1.07 28.84 21.97
N ASP A 110 -1.76 29.58 21.10
CA ASP A 110 -1.28 30.01 19.78
C ASP A 110 -1.01 28.91 18.76
N VAL A 111 -1.34 27.65 19.07
CA VAL A 111 -1.21 26.52 18.14
C VAL A 111 -2.57 26.19 17.56
N MET A 112 -2.62 26.04 16.24
CA MET A 112 -3.83 25.61 15.53
C MET A 112 -4.15 24.15 15.86
N VAL A 113 -5.40 23.88 16.22
CA VAL A 113 -5.92 22.54 16.48
C VAL A 113 -7.12 22.27 15.61
N VAL A 114 -7.15 21.08 15.03
CA VAL A 114 -8.28 20.59 14.23
C VAL A 114 -8.85 19.34 14.87
N GLU A 115 -10.13 19.39 15.23
CA GLU A 115 -10.88 18.21 15.65
C GLU A 115 -11.78 17.71 14.54
N ALA A 116 -11.70 16.42 14.24
CA ALA A 116 -12.56 15.78 13.25
C ALA A 116 -13.35 14.65 13.89
N LYS A 117 -14.64 14.56 13.55
CA LYS A 117 -15.52 13.43 13.88
C LYS A 117 -16.06 12.83 12.58
N VAL A 118 -16.01 11.49 12.47
CA VAL A 118 -16.40 10.77 11.27
C VAL A 118 -17.36 9.63 11.59
N TRP A 119 -18.23 9.32 10.63
CA TRP A 119 -19.17 8.20 10.69
C TRP A 119 -19.21 7.54 9.33
N GLY A 120 -18.94 6.26 9.28
CA GLY A 120 -18.84 5.55 8.01
C GLY A 120 -19.23 4.09 8.10
N LYS A 121 -19.23 3.46 6.95
CA LYS A 121 -19.29 2.01 6.80
C LYS A 121 -17.88 1.51 6.56
N ALA A 122 -17.48 0.50 7.32
CA ALA A 122 -16.21 -0.18 7.15
C ALA A 122 -16.40 -1.70 7.19
N ARG A 123 -15.42 -2.43 6.69
CA ARG A 123 -15.35 -3.87 6.82
C ARG A 123 -13.96 -4.28 7.28
N GLU A 124 -13.86 -5.43 7.91
CA GLU A 124 -12.56 -6.00 8.25
C GLU A 124 -11.80 -6.38 6.97
N ILE A 125 -10.52 -6.08 6.92
CA ILE A 125 -9.60 -6.64 5.93
C ILE A 125 -9.22 -8.03 6.47
N LYS A 126 -9.80 -9.08 5.91
CA LYS A 126 -9.25 -10.41 6.11
C LYS A 126 -7.87 -10.41 5.46
N ASN A 127 -6.85 -10.76 6.24
CA ASN A 127 -5.58 -11.11 5.61
C ASN A 127 -5.91 -12.21 4.61
N ALA A 128 -5.66 -11.95 3.34
CA ALA A 128 -5.82 -13.00 2.35
C ALA A 128 -4.92 -14.15 2.82
N ASP A 129 -5.48 -15.38 2.91
CA ASP A 129 -4.78 -16.57 3.39
C ASP A 129 -3.63 -17.02 2.46
N THR A 130 -3.10 -16.10 1.67
CA THR A 130 -2.01 -16.39 0.74
C THR A 130 -0.70 -16.03 1.39
N GLU A 131 0.08 -17.04 1.68
CA GLU A 131 1.46 -16.87 2.12
C GLU A 131 2.31 -16.31 0.97
N LEU A 132 2.99 -15.20 1.24
CA LEU A 132 3.92 -14.53 0.34
C LEU A 132 5.31 -14.56 0.95
N GLU A 133 6.26 -15.15 0.25
CA GLU A 133 7.69 -15.10 0.59
C GLU A 133 8.32 -13.97 -0.26
N ILE A 134 8.77 -12.90 0.38
CA ILE A 134 9.33 -11.72 -0.29
C ILE A 134 10.66 -11.36 0.37
N THR A 135 11.73 -11.36 -0.42
CA THR A 135 13.07 -11.00 0.03
C THR A 135 13.66 -9.93 -0.89
N LEU A 136 14.10 -8.81 -0.32
CA LEU A 136 14.87 -7.80 -1.05
C LEU A 136 16.33 -8.22 -1.10
N LEU A 137 16.94 -8.13 -2.27
CA LEU A 137 18.31 -8.55 -2.50
C LEU A 137 19.19 -7.34 -2.90
N CYS A 138 20.25 -7.14 -2.13
CA CYS A 138 21.34 -6.22 -2.42
C CYS A 138 22.53 -7.02 -2.96
N ASN A 139 22.95 -6.78 -4.19
CA ASN A 139 24.04 -7.52 -4.85
C ASN A 139 23.87 -9.06 -4.77
N GLY A 140 22.61 -9.53 -4.79
CA GLY A 140 22.23 -10.94 -4.73
C GLY A 140 22.16 -11.57 -3.33
N ALA A 141 22.34 -10.80 -2.27
CA ALA A 141 22.18 -11.23 -0.87
C ALA A 141 21.01 -10.46 -0.20
N GLU A 142 20.30 -11.10 0.71
CA GLU A 142 19.22 -10.48 1.47
C GLU A 142 19.73 -9.27 2.26
N ASN A 143 19.18 -8.09 1.98
CA ASN A 143 19.50 -6.85 2.67
C ASN A 143 18.45 -5.78 2.36
N GLU A 144 18.22 -4.89 3.34
CA GLU A 144 17.39 -3.70 3.21
C GLU A 144 18.24 -2.41 3.24
N ARG A 145 19.57 -2.53 3.33
CA ARG A 145 20.55 -1.44 3.31
C ARG A 145 21.41 -1.53 2.08
N PHE A 146 21.42 -0.48 1.30
CA PHE A 146 22.12 -0.36 0.03
C PHE A 146 23.14 0.76 0.08
N LYS A 147 24.15 0.65 -0.73
CA LYS A 147 25.01 1.78 -1.11
C LYS A 147 24.61 2.26 -2.49
N ASP A 148 24.89 3.52 -2.77
CA ASP A 148 24.70 4.08 -4.11
C ASP A 148 25.24 3.15 -5.19
N LYS A 149 24.41 2.87 -6.21
CA LYS A 149 24.68 1.94 -7.33
C LYS A 149 24.79 0.45 -6.95
N ASP A 150 24.33 0.06 -5.78
CA ASP A 150 24.19 -1.36 -5.49
C ASP A 150 23.06 -1.98 -6.33
N LYS A 151 23.25 -3.23 -6.77
CA LYS A 151 22.25 -3.98 -7.51
C LYS A 151 21.07 -4.32 -6.62
N PHE A 152 19.88 -4.14 -7.16
CA PHE A 152 18.62 -4.42 -6.49
C PHE A 152 17.80 -5.46 -7.23
N SER A 153 17.25 -6.42 -6.53
CA SER A 153 16.25 -7.34 -7.06
C SER A 153 15.32 -7.84 -5.95
N VAL A 154 14.22 -8.46 -6.34
CA VAL A 154 13.20 -8.97 -5.44
C VAL A 154 12.98 -10.45 -5.70
N ASP A 155 13.31 -11.29 -4.72
CA ASP A 155 12.85 -12.68 -4.69
C ASP A 155 11.39 -12.71 -4.25
N PHE A 156 10.55 -13.38 -5.01
CA PHE A 156 9.13 -13.50 -4.76
C PHE A 156 8.65 -14.92 -4.97
N LYS A 157 7.84 -15.42 -4.03
CA LYS A 157 7.15 -16.70 -4.15
C LYS A 157 5.79 -16.61 -3.47
N THR A 158 4.80 -17.29 -3.99
CA THR A 158 3.44 -17.30 -3.46
C THR A 158 2.87 -18.71 -3.39
N ALA A 159 2.05 -18.96 -2.38
CA ALA A 159 1.31 -20.22 -2.21
C ALA A 159 0.05 -20.31 -3.11
N SER A 160 -0.27 -19.28 -3.89
CA SER A 160 -1.41 -19.26 -4.81
C SER A 160 -1.02 -18.68 -6.15
N LYS A 161 -1.68 -19.07 -7.23
CA LYS A 161 -1.62 -18.32 -8.48
C LYS A 161 -2.22 -16.94 -8.29
N GLY A 162 -1.72 -15.94 -8.99
CA GLY A 162 -2.22 -14.57 -8.91
C GLY A 162 -1.44 -13.60 -9.78
N TYR A 163 -1.46 -12.36 -9.38
CA TYR A 163 -0.87 -11.23 -10.11
C TYR A 163 -0.10 -10.35 -9.14
N VAL A 164 1.03 -9.85 -9.56
CA VAL A 164 1.92 -9.03 -8.75
C VAL A 164 2.29 -7.74 -9.48
N ALA A 165 2.42 -6.66 -8.71
CA ALA A 165 3.03 -5.40 -9.15
C ALA A 165 4.00 -4.91 -8.07
N ILE A 166 5.06 -4.22 -8.48
CA ILE A 166 6.09 -3.67 -7.59
C ILE A 166 6.26 -2.20 -7.92
N PHE A 167 6.27 -1.38 -6.88
CA PHE A 167 6.45 0.06 -6.98
C PHE A 167 7.57 0.52 -6.06
N LEU A 168 8.17 1.64 -6.42
CA LEU A 168 9.08 2.41 -5.59
C LEU A 168 8.41 3.74 -5.23
N ARG A 169 8.45 4.09 -3.96
CA ARG A 169 8.10 5.43 -3.47
C ARG A 169 9.33 6.04 -2.81
N ASP A 170 9.67 7.24 -3.22
CA ASP A 170 10.73 8.02 -2.62
C ASP A 170 10.38 8.43 -1.18
N ASP A 171 11.33 9.06 -0.54
CA ASP A 171 11.32 9.47 0.86
C ASP A 171 10.14 10.36 1.25
N ASN A 172 9.70 11.23 0.32
CA ASN A 172 8.61 12.16 0.55
C ASN A 172 7.27 11.54 0.10
N ILE A 173 6.24 11.72 0.93
CA ILE A 173 4.93 11.09 0.71
C ILE A 173 4.18 11.64 -0.50
N ASP A 174 4.48 12.87 -0.88
CA ASP A 174 3.87 13.56 -2.01
C ASP A 174 4.61 13.31 -3.33
N ASP A 175 5.78 12.67 -3.26
CA ASP A 175 6.56 12.36 -4.44
C ASP A 175 5.85 11.31 -5.32
N PRO A 176 6.11 11.34 -6.64
CA PRO A 176 5.59 10.32 -7.55
C PRO A 176 6.00 8.91 -7.11
N ILE A 177 5.16 7.96 -7.45
CA ILE A 177 5.40 6.53 -7.23
C ILE A 177 5.78 5.91 -8.56
N TYR A 178 6.89 5.21 -8.59
CA TYR A 178 7.46 4.60 -9.79
C TYR A 178 7.02 3.16 -9.89
N CYS A 179 6.50 2.77 -11.07
CA CYS A 179 6.14 1.38 -11.34
C CYS A 179 7.37 0.61 -11.82
N LEU A 180 7.88 -0.31 -10.99
CA LEU A 180 9.03 -1.14 -11.32
C LEU A 180 8.65 -2.47 -11.99
N LEU A 181 7.46 -3.00 -11.66
CA LEU A 181 6.87 -4.19 -12.25
C LEU A 181 5.34 -3.98 -12.33
N PRO A 182 4.69 -4.22 -13.48
CA PRO A 182 5.20 -4.82 -14.72
C PRO A 182 6.22 -3.93 -15.41
N TYR A 183 7.06 -4.55 -16.25
CA TYR A 183 7.99 -3.83 -17.10
C TYR A 183 7.24 -3.17 -18.27
N GLU A 184 7.87 -2.23 -18.95
CA GLU A 184 7.29 -1.50 -20.10
C GLU A 184 6.78 -2.41 -21.23
N ASN A 185 7.38 -3.58 -21.40
CA ASN A 185 6.99 -4.58 -22.41
C ASN A 185 5.78 -5.45 -21.99
N GLU A 186 5.15 -5.20 -20.86
CA GLU A 186 4.02 -5.98 -20.32
C GLU A 186 2.67 -5.23 -20.38
N ASN A 187 2.56 -4.19 -21.17
CA ASN A 187 1.32 -3.44 -21.46
C ASN A 187 0.58 -2.90 -20.21
N GLY A 188 1.26 -2.69 -19.10
CA GLY A 188 0.67 -2.11 -17.88
C GLY A 188 -0.30 -3.03 -17.12
N GLU A 189 -0.31 -4.32 -17.41
CA GLU A 189 -1.05 -5.33 -16.66
C GLU A 189 -0.17 -5.91 -15.55
N ALA A 190 -0.76 -6.18 -14.37
CA ALA A 190 -0.03 -6.84 -13.29
C ALA A 190 0.51 -8.22 -13.74
N ARG A 191 1.76 -8.51 -13.36
CA ARG A 191 2.46 -9.73 -13.75
C ARG A 191 1.79 -10.99 -13.18
N ALA A 192 1.41 -11.92 -14.06
CA ALA A 192 0.89 -13.21 -13.66
C ALA A 192 1.98 -14.09 -13.01
N VAL A 193 1.66 -14.68 -11.86
CA VAL A 193 2.55 -15.57 -11.10
C VAL A 193 1.87 -16.89 -10.78
N LYS A 194 2.69 -17.97 -10.72
CA LYS A 194 2.21 -19.34 -10.45
C LYS A 194 2.50 -19.71 -9.01
N ASN A 195 1.64 -20.58 -8.47
CA ASN A 195 1.82 -21.20 -7.16
C ASN A 195 3.18 -21.91 -7.05
N GLY A 196 3.88 -21.69 -5.95
CA GLY A 196 5.13 -22.36 -5.58
C GLY A 196 6.33 -22.00 -6.45
N THR A 197 6.16 -21.21 -7.50
CA THR A 197 7.25 -20.79 -8.38
C THR A 197 8.01 -19.63 -7.75
N LYS A 198 9.34 -19.74 -7.70
CA LYS A 198 10.22 -18.66 -7.28
C LYS A 198 10.54 -17.75 -8.46
N TYR A 199 10.33 -16.47 -8.29
CA TYR A 199 10.65 -15.40 -9.24
C TYR A 199 11.78 -14.55 -8.67
N ASN A 200 12.64 -14.01 -9.54
CA ASN A 200 13.64 -13.02 -9.16
C ASN A 200 13.43 -11.79 -10.03
N PHE A 201 12.53 -10.90 -9.60
CA PHE A 201 12.16 -9.69 -10.33
C PHE A 201 13.26 -8.62 -10.28
N LEU A 202 13.21 -7.70 -11.23
CA LEU A 202 14.12 -6.56 -11.37
C LEU A 202 15.58 -7.00 -11.56
N SER A 203 15.79 -8.13 -12.21
CA SER A 203 17.13 -8.65 -12.52
C SER A 203 17.14 -9.42 -13.82
N MET A 204 18.33 -9.61 -14.40
CA MET A 204 18.56 -10.41 -15.61
C MET A 204 18.21 -11.91 -15.44
N ARG A 205 17.87 -12.37 -14.24
CA ARG A 205 17.35 -13.71 -13.99
C ARG A 205 15.87 -13.87 -14.30
N ASP A 206 15.13 -12.76 -14.40
CA ASP A 206 13.76 -12.79 -14.88
C ASP A 206 13.76 -12.89 -16.41
N PRO A 207 13.19 -13.97 -17.01
CA PRO A 207 13.26 -14.20 -18.46
C PRO A 207 12.68 -13.10 -19.34
N ILE A 208 11.81 -12.24 -18.78
CA ILE A 208 11.17 -11.16 -19.53
C ILE A 208 11.65 -9.77 -19.11
N TYR A 209 12.70 -9.72 -18.27
CA TYR A 209 13.36 -8.47 -17.91
C TYR A 209 13.91 -7.77 -19.16
N PRO A 210 13.50 -6.53 -19.45
CA PRO A 210 13.77 -5.92 -20.76
C PRO A 210 15.16 -5.29 -20.89
N PHE A 211 15.86 -5.08 -19.77
CA PHE A 211 17.12 -4.34 -19.76
C PHE A 211 18.33 -5.27 -19.84
N ARG A 212 19.46 -4.73 -20.35
CA ARG A 212 20.73 -5.46 -20.48
C ARG A 212 21.60 -5.38 -19.23
N GLU A 213 21.22 -4.53 -18.27
CA GLU A 213 21.94 -4.30 -17.03
C GLU A 213 21.03 -4.56 -15.85
N GLU A 214 21.59 -4.94 -14.72
CA GLU A 214 20.83 -5.14 -13.48
C GLU A 214 20.23 -3.82 -12.99
N THR A 215 19.07 -3.88 -12.38
CA THR A 215 18.49 -2.73 -11.68
C THR A 215 19.43 -2.30 -10.56
N ILE A 216 19.68 -1.00 -10.44
CA ILE A 216 20.49 -0.40 -9.37
C ILE A 216 19.66 0.64 -8.64
N LEU A 217 19.93 0.81 -7.34
CA LEU A 217 19.43 1.93 -6.56
C LEU A 217 20.47 3.04 -6.54
N VAL A 218 20.04 4.27 -6.76
CA VAL A 218 20.93 5.44 -6.80
C VAL A 218 20.43 6.49 -5.82
N THR A 219 21.36 7.27 -5.25
CA THR A 219 21.03 8.43 -4.42
C THR A 219 22.09 9.52 -4.55
N ASP A 220 21.66 10.75 -4.53
CA ASP A 220 22.55 11.93 -4.39
C ASP A 220 22.62 12.44 -2.93
N LYS A 221 21.75 11.93 -2.06
CA LYS A 221 21.69 12.25 -0.62
C LYS A 221 22.72 11.43 0.17
N ILE A 222 23.13 11.91 1.34
CA ILE A 222 24.01 11.17 2.26
C ILE A 222 23.34 9.86 2.69
N VAL A 223 22.05 9.94 3.04
CA VAL A 223 21.18 8.81 3.36
C VAL A 223 19.80 9.12 2.79
N GLU A 224 19.18 8.12 2.18
CA GLU A 224 17.83 8.18 1.65
C GLU A 224 17.05 6.94 2.05
N TYR A 225 15.78 7.11 2.37
CA TYR A 225 14.88 6.01 2.71
C TYR A 225 13.77 5.94 1.67
N ASN A 226 13.64 4.82 1.00
CA ASN A 226 12.62 4.59 0.01
C ASN A 226 11.75 3.40 0.42
N SER A 227 10.53 3.34 -0.10
CA SER A 227 9.62 2.24 0.15
C SER A 227 9.43 1.40 -1.11
N ILE A 228 9.65 0.09 -1.00
CA ILE A 228 9.28 -0.88 -2.03
C ILE A 228 7.89 -1.40 -1.68
N ILE A 229 6.92 -1.10 -2.54
CA ILE A 229 5.52 -1.49 -2.36
C ILE A 229 5.24 -2.67 -3.28
N ILE A 230 4.93 -3.83 -2.72
CA ILE A 230 4.58 -5.04 -3.46
C ILE A 230 3.08 -5.29 -3.29
N ILE A 231 2.37 -5.37 -4.40
CA ILE A 231 0.93 -5.63 -4.44
C ILE A 231 0.70 -6.99 -5.08
N PHE A 232 0.01 -7.87 -4.38
CA PHE A 232 -0.41 -9.18 -4.88
C PHE A 232 -1.92 -9.31 -4.82
N SER A 233 -2.53 -9.92 -5.83
CA SER A 233 -3.92 -10.34 -5.80
C SER A 233 -4.12 -11.68 -6.53
N LYS A 234 -5.12 -12.46 -6.12
CA LYS A 234 -5.57 -13.64 -6.87
C LYS A 234 -6.31 -13.27 -8.17
N ASN A 235 -6.82 -12.05 -8.24
CA ASN A 235 -7.53 -11.49 -9.39
C ASN A 235 -6.61 -10.56 -10.17
N GLN A 236 -6.78 -10.55 -11.50
CA GLN A 236 -6.08 -9.61 -12.35
C GLN A 236 -6.52 -8.18 -12.05
N PHE A 237 -5.58 -7.26 -12.08
CA PHE A 237 -5.81 -5.84 -11.90
C PHE A 237 -4.97 -5.01 -12.87
N ASN A 238 -5.54 -3.90 -13.32
CA ASN A 238 -4.87 -2.93 -14.17
C ASN A 238 -4.23 -1.85 -13.31
N LEU A 239 -3.11 -1.33 -13.75
CA LEU A 239 -2.37 -0.29 -13.07
C LEU A 239 -2.80 1.10 -13.54
N PRO A 240 -2.74 2.13 -12.66
CA PRO A 240 -3.12 3.49 -13.02
C PRO A 240 -1.95 4.22 -13.73
N LEU A 241 -1.29 3.56 -14.68
CA LEU A 241 -0.14 4.12 -15.37
C LEU A 241 -0.57 5.33 -16.19
N SER A 242 0.24 6.41 -16.16
CA SER A 242 0.07 7.55 -17.04
C SER A 242 0.52 7.17 -18.46
N GLU A 243 -0.10 7.78 -19.46
CA GLU A 243 0.24 7.56 -20.85
C GLU A 243 1.69 8.00 -21.12
N GLN A 244 2.48 7.07 -21.63
CA GLN A 244 3.73 7.16 -22.38
C GLN A 244 4.68 8.36 -22.13
N GLY A 245 5.93 8.04 -21.85
CA GLY A 245 7.06 8.93 -22.11
C GLY A 245 8.33 8.69 -21.31
N GLU A 246 8.31 7.98 -20.20
CA GLU A 246 9.49 7.82 -19.36
C GLU A 246 9.87 6.36 -19.15
N PHE A 247 11.18 6.14 -18.91
CA PHE A 247 11.81 4.83 -18.77
C PHE A 247 11.17 3.97 -17.66
N VAL A 248 10.59 4.62 -16.65
CA VAL A 248 9.84 4.00 -15.57
C VAL A 248 8.55 4.82 -15.41
N PRO A 249 7.37 4.23 -15.64
CA PRO A 249 6.12 4.94 -15.50
C PRO A 249 5.94 5.47 -14.08
N GLU A 250 5.68 6.76 -13.95
CA GLU A 250 5.38 7.39 -12.68
C GLU A 250 3.90 7.66 -12.50
N ILE A 251 3.47 7.65 -11.26
CA ILE A 251 2.09 7.87 -10.86
C ILE A 251 2.10 8.87 -9.71
N SER A 252 1.28 9.92 -9.78
CA SER A 252 1.16 10.81 -8.61
C SER A 252 0.63 10.03 -7.40
N ALA A 253 1.12 10.36 -6.20
CA ALA A 253 0.73 9.71 -4.95
C ALA A 253 -0.79 9.72 -4.76
N GLU A 254 -1.49 10.81 -5.10
CA GLU A 254 -2.95 10.90 -5.03
C GLU A 254 -3.65 9.88 -5.94
N LYS A 255 -3.23 9.76 -7.22
CA LYS A 255 -3.81 8.80 -8.16
C LYS A 255 -3.56 7.36 -7.71
N PHE A 256 -2.35 7.07 -7.24
CA PHE A 256 -1.99 5.74 -6.72
C PHE A 256 -2.85 5.37 -5.51
N ASN A 257 -2.96 6.24 -4.51
CA ASN A 257 -3.73 5.99 -3.31
C ASN A 257 -5.23 5.80 -3.60
N LYS A 258 -5.80 6.61 -4.51
CA LYS A 258 -7.19 6.49 -4.97
C LYS A 258 -7.42 5.16 -5.69
N TRP A 259 -6.51 4.78 -6.57
CA TRP A 259 -6.54 3.51 -7.29
C TRP A 259 -6.43 2.32 -6.33
N LEU A 260 -5.46 2.35 -5.41
CA LEU A 260 -5.24 1.27 -4.45
C LEU A 260 -6.46 1.07 -3.55
N ARG A 261 -7.02 2.16 -3.01
CA ARG A 261 -8.26 2.12 -2.21
C ARG A 261 -9.40 1.48 -3.00
N LYS A 262 -9.64 1.90 -4.24
CA LYS A 262 -10.69 1.36 -5.09
C LYS A 262 -10.52 -0.15 -5.33
N ASN A 263 -9.30 -0.60 -5.61
CA ASN A 263 -9.04 -2.02 -5.86
C ASN A 263 -9.21 -2.85 -4.58
N ARG A 264 -8.69 -2.41 -3.44
CA ARG A 264 -8.88 -3.10 -2.15
C ARG A 264 -10.35 -3.19 -1.72
N ILE A 265 -11.18 -2.20 -2.09
CA ILE A 265 -12.63 -2.26 -1.85
C ILE A 265 -13.27 -3.39 -2.66
N ASN A 266 -12.85 -3.58 -3.90
CA ASN A 266 -13.46 -4.52 -4.84
C ASN A 266 -12.80 -5.92 -4.81
N ASP A 267 -11.62 -6.05 -4.22
CA ASP A 267 -10.82 -7.29 -4.20
C ASP A 267 -10.29 -7.59 -2.80
N GLU A 268 -10.97 -8.51 -2.12
CA GLU A 268 -10.57 -8.96 -0.77
C GLU A 268 -9.29 -9.80 -0.76
N THR A 269 -8.82 -10.24 -1.93
CA THR A 269 -7.58 -11.02 -2.06
C THR A 269 -6.35 -10.15 -2.25
N MET A 270 -6.54 -8.83 -2.44
CA MET A 270 -5.45 -7.90 -2.65
C MET A 270 -4.67 -7.64 -1.36
N GLN A 271 -3.40 -8.01 -1.38
CA GLN A 271 -2.42 -7.77 -0.32
C GLN A 271 -1.46 -6.67 -0.75
N VAL A 272 -1.07 -5.84 0.19
CA VAL A 272 -0.08 -4.78 0.00
C VAL A 272 1.00 -4.98 1.06
N ILE A 273 2.23 -5.15 0.62
CA ILE A 273 3.40 -5.29 1.48
C ILE A 273 4.34 -4.14 1.17
N GLU A 274 4.75 -3.42 2.19
CA GLU A 274 5.73 -2.35 2.07
C GLU A 274 7.00 -2.73 2.82
N LYS A 275 8.14 -2.54 2.16
CA LYS A 275 9.46 -2.74 2.75
C LYS A 275 10.29 -1.47 2.55
N THR A 276 10.83 -0.95 3.64
CA THR A 276 11.72 0.22 3.59
C THR A 276 13.12 -0.21 3.19
N VAL A 277 13.74 0.52 2.28
CA VAL A 277 15.14 0.40 1.91
C VAL A 277 15.90 1.67 2.28
N GLU A 278 17.07 1.51 2.87
CA GLU A 278 18.00 2.58 3.18
C GLU A 278 19.10 2.60 2.11
N ILE A 279 19.29 3.75 1.45
CA ILE A 279 20.35 3.94 0.46
C ILE A 279 21.33 4.97 1.00
N ARG A 280 22.62 4.63 1.01
CA ARG A 280 23.70 5.53 1.46
C ARG A 280 24.63 5.87 0.31
N LYS A 281 25.00 7.14 0.22
CA LYS A 281 26.05 7.58 -0.67
C LYS A 281 27.37 6.85 -0.35
N LYS A 282 28.10 6.46 -1.39
CA LYS A 282 29.46 5.88 -1.25
C LYS A 282 30.48 6.88 -0.80
#